data_210239dabc7372f81307ead9f3c25fc6
#
_entry.id   210239dabc7372f81307ead9f3c25fc6
#
_cell.length_a   1.000
_cell.length_b   1.000
_cell.length_c   1.000
_cell.angle_alpha   90.00
_cell.angle_beta   90.00
_cell.angle_gamma   90.00
#
_symmetry.space_group_name_H-M   'P 1'
#
loop_
_entity.id
_entity.type
_entity.pdbx_description
1 polymer ?
#
loop_
_entity_poly.entity_id
_entity_poly.type
_entity_poly.pdbx_seq_one_letter_code
_entity_poly.pdbx_strand_id
1 'polypeptide(L)'
;MAGYRIDRISEDIKREIVAVMSELKDPRVQGKLLTVVKVEVSSDASFAKVFVSSMSGIDDAKTAVKGLDSAMGYIRREVGHRLG
;
A
#
# COMPACT_ATOMS: atom_id res chain seq x y z
N MET A 1 18.71 -16.31 6.07
CA MET A 1 17.78 -16.72 5.02
C MET A 1 17.15 -15.50 4.36
N ALA A 2 17.36 -15.37 3.07
CA ALA A 2 16.92 -14.19 2.33
C ALA A 2 15.40 -14.01 2.36
N GLY A 3 14.64 -15.10 2.26
CA GLY A 3 13.17 -15.03 2.27
C GLY A 3 12.61 -14.48 3.57
N TYR A 4 13.21 -14.82 4.68
CA TYR A 4 12.78 -14.34 5.98
C TYR A 4 12.91 -12.83 6.08
N ARG A 5 14.02 -12.28 5.58
CA ARG A 5 14.27 -10.83 5.61
C ARG A 5 13.26 -10.08 4.73
N ILE A 6 12.98 -10.64 3.55
CA ILE A 6 12.01 -10.04 2.61
C ILE A 6 10.61 -10.05 3.21
N ASP A 7 10.21 -11.12 3.88
CA ASP A 7 8.90 -11.20 4.53
C ASP A 7 8.75 -10.12 5.59
N ARG A 8 9.79 -9.89 6.38
CA ARG A 8 9.74 -8.86 7.42
C ARG A 8 9.65 -7.46 6.81
N ILE A 9 10.41 -7.20 5.75
CA ILE A 9 10.33 -5.93 5.02
C ILE A 9 8.92 -5.73 4.47
N SER A 10 8.31 -6.77 3.91
CA SER A 10 6.96 -6.70 3.38
C SER A 10 5.94 -6.33 4.46
N GLU A 11 6.08 -6.91 5.66
CA GLU A 11 5.18 -6.59 6.76
C GLU A 11 5.35 -5.14 7.23
N ASP A 12 6.57 -4.66 7.32
CA ASP A 12 6.85 -3.29 7.71
C ASP A 12 6.28 -2.30 6.69
N ILE A 13 6.48 -2.58 5.40
CA ILE A 13 5.95 -1.75 4.33
C ILE A 13 4.42 -1.75 4.37
N LYS A 14 3.81 -2.91 4.56
CA LYS A 14 2.35 -3.04 4.64
C LYS A 14 1.80 -2.15 5.74
N ARG A 15 2.42 -2.18 6.92
CA ARG A 15 1.98 -1.38 8.06
C ARG A 15 2.04 0.12 7.75
N GLU A 16 3.14 0.55 7.15
CA GLU A 16 3.31 1.97 6.82
C GLU A 16 2.37 2.41 5.71
N ILE A 17 2.13 1.55 4.73
CA ILE A 17 1.19 1.87 3.65
C ILE A 17 -0.22 2.05 4.21
N VAL A 18 -0.64 1.18 5.12
CA VAL A 18 -1.96 1.31 5.76
C VAL A 18 -2.07 2.65 6.48
N ALA A 19 -1.02 3.03 7.21
CA ALA A 19 -1.02 4.31 7.94
C ALA A 19 -1.10 5.50 6.98
N VAL A 20 -0.34 5.47 5.89
CA VAL A 20 -0.35 6.56 4.91
C VAL A 20 -1.70 6.63 4.20
N MET A 21 -2.28 5.47 3.84
CA MET A 21 -3.58 5.43 3.20
C MET A 21 -4.66 6.07 4.06
N SER A 22 -4.60 5.88 5.37
CA SER A 22 -5.58 6.49 6.28
C SER A 22 -5.47 8.00 6.35
N GLU A 23 -4.34 8.56 5.95
CA GLU A 23 -4.10 10.00 5.93
C GLU A 23 -4.49 10.66 4.62
N LEU A 24 -4.71 9.88 3.56
CA LEU A 24 -5.06 10.42 2.26
C LEU A 24 -6.48 10.98 2.28
N LYS A 25 -6.64 12.18 1.72
CA LYS A 25 -7.92 12.86 1.66
C LYS A 25 -8.56 12.80 0.27
N ASP A 26 -8.16 11.83 -0.53
CA ASP A 26 -8.71 11.62 -1.86
C ASP A 26 -10.05 10.89 -1.75
N PRO A 27 -11.16 11.46 -2.28
CA PRO A 27 -12.47 10.80 -2.17
C PRO A 27 -12.54 9.45 -2.87
N ARG A 28 -11.61 9.18 -3.81
CA ARG A 28 -11.54 7.85 -4.44
C ARG A 28 -11.02 6.78 -3.49
N VAL A 29 -10.37 7.18 -2.40
CA VAL A 29 -9.78 6.28 -1.40
C VAL A 29 -10.56 6.31 -0.10
N GLN A 30 -10.95 7.49 0.36
CA GLN A 30 -11.67 7.65 1.62
C GLN A 30 -13.03 6.97 1.58
N GLY A 31 -13.38 6.30 2.66
CA GLY A 31 -14.69 5.69 2.81
C GLY A 31 -14.93 4.44 2.00
N LYS A 32 -13.89 3.89 1.36
CA LYS A 32 -14.01 2.70 0.52
C LYS A 32 -13.80 1.39 1.29
N LEU A 33 -13.60 1.45 2.59
CA LEU A 33 -13.38 0.27 3.43
C LEU A 33 -12.27 -0.61 2.86
N LEU A 34 -11.15 0.02 2.54
CA LEU A 34 -10.02 -0.67 1.90
C LEU A 34 -9.24 -1.50 2.89
N THR A 35 -8.78 -2.64 2.42
CA THR A 35 -7.87 -3.51 3.16
C THR A 35 -6.66 -3.79 2.28
N VAL A 36 -5.47 -3.65 2.84
CA VAL A 36 -4.25 -4.11 2.18
C VAL A 36 -4.14 -5.60 2.44
N VAL A 37 -4.34 -6.39 1.38
CA VAL A 37 -4.35 -7.86 1.49
C VAL A 37 -2.95 -8.39 1.68
N LYS A 38 -2.02 -7.91 0.86
CA LYS A 38 -0.63 -8.31 0.97
C LYS A 38 0.26 -7.32 0.23
N VAL A 39 1.55 -7.37 0.54
CA VAL A 39 2.59 -6.63 -0.17
C VAL A 39 3.63 -7.63 -0.63
N GLU A 40 3.94 -7.60 -1.93
CA GLU A 40 5.02 -8.42 -2.50
C GLU A 40 6.19 -7.52 -2.84
N VAL A 41 7.35 -7.82 -2.27
CA VAL A 41 8.58 -7.04 -2.48
C VAL A 41 9.50 -7.84 -3.38
N SER A 42 10.12 -7.19 -4.37
CA SER A 42 11.07 -7.85 -5.25
C SER A 42 12.28 -8.35 -4.46
N SER A 43 12.99 -9.36 -5.01
CA SER A 43 14.11 -9.99 -4.31
C SER A 43 15.23 -9.01 -3.97
N ASP A 44 15.40 -7.95 -4.75
CA ASP A 44 16.40 -6.90 -4.50
C ASP A 44 15.81 -5.69 -3.77
N ALA A 45 14.55 -5.77 -3.35
CA ALA A 45 13.83 -4.71 -2.65
C ALA A 45 13.73 -3.40 -3.44
N SER A 46 13.81 -3.47 -4.77
CA SER A 46 13.76 -2.27 -5.61
C SER A 46 12.34 -1.79 -5.86
N PHE A 47 11.34 -2.67 -5.76
CA PHE A 47 9.95 -2.27 -5.90
C PHE A 47 9.03 -3.21 -5.12
N ALA A 48 7.81 -2.77 -4.92
CA ALA A 48 6.80 -3.54 -4.21
C ALA A 48 5.46 -3.46 -4.95
N LYS A 49 4.71 -4.56 -4.92
CA LYS A 49 3.33 -4.60 -5.38
C LYS A 49 2.42 -4.64 -4.17
N VAL A 50 1.41 -3.78 -4.16
CA VAL A 50 0.45 -3.71 -3.06
C VAL A 50 -0.90 -4.17 -3.57
N PHE A 51 -1.46 -5.17 -2.91
CA PHE A 51 -2.76 -5.72 -3.26
C PHE A 51 -3.79 -5.22 -2.26
N VAL A 52 -4.85 -4.62 -2.78
CA VAL A 52 -5.91 -4.06 -1.93
C VAL A 52 -7.25 -4.68 -2.31
N SER A 53 -8.16 -4.73 -1.35
CA SER A 53 -9.54 -5.10 -1.60
C SER A 53 -10.45 -4.09 -0.90
N SER A 54 -11.73 -4.08 -1.29
CA SER A 54 -12.72 -3.22 -0.68
C SER A 54 -13.93 -4.05 -0.28
N MET A 55 -14.42 -3.84 0.92
CA MET A 55 -15.66 -4.48 1.37
C MET A 55 -16.88 -3.91 0.63
N SER A 56 -16.72 -2.75 0.01
CA SER A 56 -17.79 -2.12 -0.78
C SER A 56 -17.91 -2.68 -2.20
N GLY A 57 -17.02 -3.59 -2.60
CA GLY A 57 -17.07 -4.25 -3.89
C GLY A 57 -15.91 -3.93 -4.80
N ILE A 58 -15.86 -4.64 -5.93
CA ILE A 58 -14.74 -4.54 -6.89
C ILE A 58 -14.67 -3.16 -7.56
N ASP A 59 -15.81 -2.53 -7.81
CA ASP A 59 -15.83 -1.21 -8.45
C ASP A 59 -15.20 -0.15 -7.55
N ASP A 60 -15.49 -0.21 -6.26
CA ASP A 60 -14.88 0.69 -5.29
C ASP A 60 -13.39 0.40 -5.14
N ALA A 61 -12.99 -0.86 -5.20
CA ALA A 61 -11.58 -1.23 -5.18
C ALA A 61 -10.85 -0.65 -6.38
N LYS A 62 -11.43 -0.74 -7.58
CA LYS A 62 -10.82 -0.17 -8.79
C LYS A 62 -10.70 1.35 -8.71
N THR A 63 -11.74 2.01 -8.21
CA THR A 63 -11.72 3.46 -8.03
C THR A 63 -10.61 3.86 -7.04
N ALA A 64 -10.49 3.11 -5.94
CA ALA A 64 -9.48 3.37 -4.94
C ALA A 64 -8.06 3.17 -5.50
N VAL A 65 -7.85 2.15 -6.33
CA VAL A 65 -6.55 1.92 -6.97
C VAL A 65 -6.16 3.12 -7.82
N LYS A 66 -7.10 3.70 -8.56
CA LYS A 66 -6.82 4.92 -9.35
C LYS A 66 -6.37 6.07 -8.46
N GLY A 67 -7.03 6.24 -7.30
CA GLY A 67 -6.64 7.27 -6.35
C GLY A 67 -5.26 7.01 -5.75
N LEU A 68 -4.98 5.76 -5.42
CA LEU A 68 -3.68 5.38 -4.89
C LEU A 68 -2.57 5.57 -5.92
N ASP A 69 -2.83 5.24 -7.18
CA ASP A 69 -1.86 5.47 -8.26
C ASP A 69 -1.54 6.95 -8.40
N SER A 70 -2.54 7.81 -8.31
CA SER A 70 -2.33 9.26 -8.36
C SER A 70 -1.48 9.77 -7.20
N ALA A 71 -1.56 9.11 -6.06
CA ALA A 71 -0.82 9.49 -4.86
C ALA A 71 0.48 8.71 -4.68
N MET A 72 0.87 7.92 -5.68
CA MET A 72 1.99 6.99 -5.56
C MET A 72 3.30 7.67 -5.14
N GLY A 73 3.59 8.83 -5.73
CA GLY A 73 4.80 9.58 -5.36
C GLY A 73 4.81 10.00 -3.91
N TYR A 74 3.66 10.47 -3.43
CA TYR A 74 3.51 10.84 -2.02
C TYR A 74 3.65 9.62 -1.11
N ILE A 75 2.97 8.53 -1.45
CA ILE A 75 3.02 7.30 -0.66
C ILE A 75 4.45 6.78 -0.57
N ARG A 76 5.14 6.74 -1.71
CA ARG A 76 6.51 6.24 -1.77
C ARG A 76 7.44 7.08 -0.89
N ARG A 77 7.29 8.39 -0.93
CA ARG A 77 8.10 9.29 -0.13
C ARG A 77 7.82 9.11 1.37
N GLU A 78 6.54 9.03 1.75
CA GLU A 78 6.16 8.89 3.15
C GLU A 78 6.61 7.55 3.72
N VAL A 79 6.44 6.48 2.98
CA VAL A 79 6.89 5.16 3.42
C VAL A 79 8.42 5.15 3.58
N GLY A 80 9.13 5.75 2.63
CA GLY A 80 10.58 5.88 2.71
C GLY A 80 11.02 6.61 3.96
N HIS A 81 10.36 7.71 4.31
CA HIS A 81 10.66 8.48 5.52
C HIS A 81 10.41 7.67 6.79
N ARG A 82 9.30 6.92 6.84
CA ARG A 82 8.92 6.17 8.03
C ARG A 82 9.81 4.96 8.26
N LEU A 83 10.32 4.36 7.20
CA LEU A 83 11.17 3.16 7.28
C LEU A 83 12.66 3.48 7.24
N GLY A 84 12.97 4.67 6.74
CA GLY A 84 14.33 5.06 6.50
C GLY A 84 15.09 5.59 7.63
#